data_f3c28b62ee8211e28aa3f6e8de946f4c
#
_entry.id   f3c28b62ee8211e28aa3f6e8de946f4c
#
_cell.length_a   1.000
_cell.length_b   1.000
_cell.length_c   1.000
_cell.angle_alpha   90.00
_cell.angle_beta   90.00
_cell.angle_gamma   90.00
#
_symmetry.space_group_name_H-M   'P 1'
#
loop_
_entity.id
_entity.type
_entity.pdbx_description
1 polymer ?
#
loop_
_entity_poly.entity_id
_entity_poly.type
_entity_poly.pdbx_seq_one_letter_code
_entity_poly.pdbx_strand_id
1 'polypeptide(L)'
;MTRALLLFLLLCSTSAQGAAQQEQLQQEARALVQQFVGQLKPQLQQALQEGGPTRAIAVCATVAPTIADSLSDSSGWQVRRVSLQQRNASRAVPDKWERAVLQQFDTSAAAGENPMDLHVGELQGTRYRYMQAQGVEAICLTCHGQNLSQPVIDALQQYYPDDMATGYQLGQVRGAISLSRQM
;
A
#
# COMPACT_ATOMS: atom_id res chain seq x y z
N MET A 1 9.65 51.98 -14.15
CA MET A 1 10.09 50.95 -13.17
C MET A 1 8.95 50.15 -12.54
N THR A 2 7.67 50.46 -12.77
CA THR A 2 6.48 49.86 -12.13
C THR A 2 5.95 48.57 -12.78
N ARG A 3 6.33 48.24 -14.04
CA ARG A 3 5.84 47.05 -14.76
C ARG A 3 6.57 45.74 -14.39
N ALA A 4 7.83 45.78 -13.92
CA ALA A 4 8.62 44.61 -13.55
C ALA A 4 8.20 44.00 -12.18
N LEU A 5 7.65 44.82 -11.27
CA LEU A 5 7.24 44.38 -9.93
C LEU A 5 5.96 43.55 -9.94
N LEU A 6 5.04 43.82 -10.88
CA LEU A 6 3.78 43.05 -11.03
C LEU A 6 3.96 41.64 -11.60
N LEU A 7 4.98 41.41 -12.45
CA LEU A 7 5.26 40.09 -13.00
C LEU A 7 5.87 39.13 -11.96
N PHE A 8 6.62 39.66 -10.98
CA PHE A 8 7.25 38.84 -9.93
C PHE A 8 6.23 38.32 -8.89
N LEU A 9 5.18 39.08 -8.62
CA LEU A 9 4.08 38.69 -7.71
C LEU A 9 3.20 37.56 -8.28
N LEU A 10 3.01 37.52 -9.59
CA LEU A 10 2.22 36.44 -10.26
C LEU A 10 2.93 35.08 -10.28
N LEU A 11 4.25 35.06 -10.37
CA LEU A 11 5.03 33.82 -10.37
C LEU A 11 5.10 33.12 -8.99
N CYS A 12 5.04 33.87 -7.89
CA CYS A 12 4.99 33.30 -6.54
C CYS A 12 3.64 32.63 -6.20
N SER A 13 2.54 33.08 -6.80
CA SER A 13 1.20 32.55 -6.49
C SER A 13 0.96 31.15 -7.06
N THR A 14 1.52 30.84 -8.23
CA THR A 14 1.32 29.55 -8.91
C THR A 14 2.09 28.40 -8.25
N SER A 15 3.26 28.66 -7.70
CA SER A 15 4.07 27.66 -6.99
C SER A 15 3.45 27.28 -5.62
N ALA A 16 2.87 28.23 -4.91
CA ALA A 16 2.20 27.98 -3.64
C ALA A 16 0.91 27.14 -3.81
N GLN A 17 0.16 27.38 -4.88
CA GLN A 17 -1.04 26.60 -5.20
C GLN A 17 -0.71 25.16 -5.58
N GLY A 18 0.36 24.93 -6.34
CA GLY A 18 0.80 23.58 -6.70
C GLY A 18 1.23 22.74 -5.47
N ALA A 19 1.95 23.37 -4.52
CA ALA A 19 2.35 22.72 -3.28
C ALA A 19 1.14 22.38 -2.39
N ALA A 20 0.19 23.29 -2.24
CA ALA A 20 -1.03 23.06 -1.47
C ALA A 20 -1.89 21.94 -2.07
N GLN A 21 -2.01 21.89 -3.40
CA GLN A 21 -2.73 20.83 -4.09
C GLN A 21 -2.06 19.46 -3.89
N GLN A 22 -0.73 19.38 -3.96
CA GLN A 22 0.00 18.14 -3.73
C GLN A 22 -0.14 17.65 -2.29
N GLU A 23 -0.11 18.56 -1.31
CA GLU A 23 -0.35 18.22 0.09
C GLU A 23 -1.76 17.68 0.32
N GLN A 24 -2.77 18.29 -0.28
CA GLN A 24 -4.15 17.81 -0.23
C GLN A 24 -4.27 16.39 -0.80
N LEU A 25 -3.68 16.12 -1.97
CA LEU A 25 -3.68 14.79 -2.59
C LEU A 25 -3.00 13.74 -1.70
N GLN A 26 -1.91 14.11 -1.05
CA GLN A 26 -1.23 13.23 -0.10
C GLN A 26 -2.10 12.92 1.13
N GLN A 27 -2.82 13.91 1.65
CA GLN A 27 -3.76 13.72 2.78
C GLN A 27 -4.93 12.81 2.38
N GLU A 28 -5.52 13.03 1.20
CA GLU A 28 -6.57 12.15 0.66
C GLU A 28 -6.08 10.70 0.51
N ALA A 29 -4.89 10.50 -0.06
CA ALA A 29 -4.30 9.18 -0.23
C ALA A 29 -4.04 8.49 1.11
N ARG A 30 -3.51 9.20 2.11
CA ARG A 30 -3.32 8.67 3.48
C ARG A 30 -4.64 8.27 4.12
N ALA A 31 -5.69 9.07 3.94
CA ALA A 31 -7.02 8.74 4.46
C ALA A 31 -7.56 7.43 3.85
N LEU A 32 -7.35 7.22 2.55
CA LEU A 32 -7.74 5.96 1.87
C LEU A 32 -6.93 4.76 2.37
N VAL A 33 -5.63 4.92 2.63
CA VAL A 33 -4.81 3.87 3.27
C VAL A 33 -5.36 3.51 4.64
N GLN A 34 -5.70 4.51 5.46
CA GLN A 34 -6.29 4.28 6.79
C GLN A 34 -7.65 3.58 6.70
N GLN A 35 -8.49 3.96 5.75
CA GLN A 35 -9.78 3.30 5.50
C GLN A 35 -9.59 1.85 5.07
N PHE A 36 -8.65 1.57 4.16
CA PHE A 36 -8.32 0.21 3.73
C PHE A 36 -7.90 -0.68 4.92
N VAL A 37 -6.94 -0.21 5.70
CA VAL A 37 -6.42 -0.94 6.87
C VAL A 37 -7.49 -1.08 7.94
N GLY A 38 -8.25 -0.01 8.21
CA GLY A 38 -9.34 0.02 9.19
C GLY A 38 -10.49 -0.93 8.87
N GLN A 39 -10.74 -1.21 7.58
CA GLN A 39 -11.74 -2.20 7.17
C GLN A 39 -11.20 -3.63 7.16
N LEU A 40 -9.94 -3.83 6.75
CA LEU A 40 -9.35 -5.16 6.61
C LEU A 40 -8.92 -5.77 7.95
N LYS A 41 -8.22 -4.99 8.80
CA LYS A 41 -7.58 -5.50 10.03
C LYS A 41 -8.57 -6.13 11.03
N PRO A 42 -9.75 -5.53 11.30
CA PRO A 42 -10.76 -6.16 12.17
C PRO A 42 -11.29 -7.49 11.61
N GLN A 43 -11.55 -7.57 10.31
CA GLN A 43 -12.06 -8.79 9.68
C GLN A 43 -11.00 -9.91 9.69
N LEU A 44 -9.73 -9.56 9.50
CA LEU A 44 -8.62 -10.49 9.64
C LEU A 44 -8.51 -11.02 11.08
N GLN A 45 -8.58 -10.13 12.08
CA GLN A 45 -8.51 -10.49 13.49
C GLN A 45 -9.68 -11.39 13.91
N GLN A 46 -10.90 -11.06 13.48
CA GLN A 46 -12.08 -11.89 13.72
C GLN A 46 -11.92 -13.28 13.09
N ALA A 47 -11.47 -13.36 11.84
CA ALA A 47 -11.26 -14.63 11.15
C ALA A 47 -10.21 -15.51 11.87
N LEU A 48 -9.13 -14.89 12.39
CA LEU A 48 -8.12 -15.59 13.19
C LEU A 48 -8.71 -16.14 14.50
N GLN A 49 -9.59 -15.41 15.17
CA GLN A 49 -10.23 -15.85 16.40
C GLN A 49 -11.27 -16.97 16.19
N GLU A 50 -12.04 -16.90 15.10
CA GLU A 50 -13.13 -17.83 14.81
C GLU A 50 -12.67 -19.14 14.18
N GLY A 51 -11.65 -19.11 13.31
CA GLY A 51 -11.24 -20.28 12.54
C GLY A 51 -9.74 -20.35 12.24
N GLY A 52 -8.95 -19.56 12.95
CA GLY A 52 -7.49 -19.56 12.85
C GLY A 52 -6.95 -19.05 11.52
N PRO A 53 -5.67 -19.36 11.24
CA PRO A 53 -4.97 -18.82 10.06
C PRO A 53 -5.59 -19.23 8.72
N THR A 54 -6.15 -20.43 8.62
CA THR A 54 -6.78 -20.93 7.39
C THR A 54 -7.99 -20.09 6.99
N ARG A 55 -8.86 -19.76 7.96
CA ARG A 55 -10.00 -18.86 7.74
C ARG A 55 -9.52 -17.43 7.41
N ALA A 56 -8.49 -16.95 8.06
CA ALA A 56 -7.89 -15.64 7.79
C ALA A 56 -7.34 -15.55 6.35
N ILE A 57 -6.74 -16.61 5.81
CA ILE A 57 -6.28 -16.66 4.41
C ILE A 57 -7.45 -16.53 3.44
N ALA A 58 -8.57 -17.24 3.69
CA ALA A 58 -9.78 -17.12 2.88
C ALA A 58 -10.35 -15.68 2.89
N VAL A 59 -10.39 -15.04 4.06
CA VAL A 59 -10.80 -13.62 4.20
C VAL A 59 -9.85 -12.69 3.42
N CYS A 60 -8.54 -12.88 3.52
CA CYS A 60 -7.60 -12.07 2.75
C CYS A 60 -7.77 -12.26 1.23
N ALA A 61 -8.15 -13.45 0.78
CA ALA A 61 -8.34 -13.74 -0.64
C ALA A 61 -9.57 -13.05 -1.23
N THR A 62 -10.62 -12.87 -0.45
CA THR A 62 -11.91 -12.33 -0.90
C THR A 62 -12.14 -10.89 -0.46
N VAL A 63 -11.92 -10.59 0.80
CA VAL A 63 -12.28 -9.29 1.39
C VAL A 63 -11.29 -8.18 1.01
N ALA A 64 -9.98 -8.46 1.02
CA ALA A 64 -9.02 -7.42 0.72
C ALA A 64 -9.14 -6.85 -0.72
N PRO A 65 -9.36 -7.66 -1.77
CA PRO A 65 -9.71 -7.15 -3.09
C PRO A 65 -10.98 -6.32 -3.11
N THR A 66 -12.05 -6.79 -2.47
CA THR A 66 -13.34 -6.09 -2.41
C THR A 66 -13.23 -4.71 -1.75
N ILE A 67 -12.46 -4.60 -0.67
CA ILE A 67 -12.21 -3.30 -0.02
C ILE A 67 -11.47 -2.36 -0.99
N ALA A 68 -10.43 -2.84 -1.67
CA ALA A 68 -9.67 -2.03 -2.62
C ALA A 68 -10.54 -1.53 -3.79
N ASP A 69 -11.37 -2.41 -4.34
CA ASP A 69 -12.29 -2.08 -5.44
C ASP A 69 -13.35 -1.08 -4.98
N SER A 70 -13.98 -1.29 -3.82
CA SER A 70 -14.99 -0.38 -3.25
C SER A 70 -14.42 1.02 -2.95
N LEU A 71 -13.18 1.11 -2.42
CA LEU A 71 -12.51 2.37 -2.21
C LEU A 71 -12.17 3.05 -3.54
N SER A 72 -11.79 2.28 -4.56
CA SER A 72 -11.54 2.84 -5.89
C SER A 72 -12.79 3.43 -6.50
N ASP A 73 -13.90 2.71 -6.46
CA ASP A 73 -15.18 3.12 -7.05
C ASP A 73 -15.76 4.37 -6.38
N SER A 74 -15.60 4.49 -5.05
CA SER A 74 -16.19 5.58 -4.27
C SER A 74 -15.34 6.85 -4.22
N SER A 75 -14.02 6.76 -4.42
CA SER A 75 -13.11 7.90 -4.20
C SER A 75 -12.61 8.58 -5.48
N GLY A 76 -12.71 7.89 -6.61
CA GLY A 76 -12.07 8.32 -7.87
C GLY A 76 -10.54 8.10 -7.88
N TRP A 77 -9.99 7.41 -6.87
CA TRP A 77 -8.62 6.92 -6.84
C TRP A 77 -8.57 5.46 -7.30
N GLN A 78 -7.50 5.05 -7.96
CA GLN A 78 -7.15 3.65 -8.06
C GLN A 78 -6.49 3.22 -6.75
N VAL A 79 -7.04 2.23 -6.06
CA VAL A 79 -6.50 1.67 -4.81
C VAL A 79 -6.12 0.22 -5.03
N ARG A 80 -4.87 -0.15 -4.76
CA ARG A 80 -4.39 -1.52 -4.92
C ARG A 80 -3.29 -1.86 -3.92
N ARG A 81 -3.05 -3.13 -3.71
CA ARG A 81 -1.88 -3.62 -2.96
C ARG A 81 -0.85 -4.16 -3.94
N VAL A 82 0.41 -3.83 -3.70
CA VAL A 82 1.54 -4.29 -4.52
C VAL A 82 2.65 -4.85 -3.65
N SER A 83 3.46 -5.77 -4.18
CA SER A 83 4.56 -6.37 -3.44
C SER A 83 5.61 -6.91 -4.41
N LEU A 84 6.88 -6.93 -3.97
CA LEU A 84 7.95 -7.62 -4.69
C LEU A 84 7.76 -9.15 -4.63
N GLN A 85 7.24 -9.66 -3.49
CA GLN A 85 6.84 -11.05 -3.33
C GLN A 85 5.30 -11.09 -3.24
N GLN A 86 4.66 -11.37 -4.38
CA GLN A 86 3.21 -11.32 -4.48
C GLN A 86 2.58 -12.55 -3.81
N ARG A 87 1.49 -12.34 -3.04
CA ARG A 87 0.58 -13.42 -2.66
C ARG A 87 -0.53 -13.58 -3.69
N ASN A 88 -1.18 -12.50 -4.04
CA ASN A 88 -2.17 -12.48 -5.11
C ASN A 88 -1.49 -12.09 -6.43
N ALA A 89 -0.97 -13.08 -7.15
CA ALA A 89 -0.17 -12.88 -8.36
C ALA A 89 -0.92 -12.10 -9.45
N SER A 90 -2.25 -12.25 -9.54
CA SER A 90 -3.05 -11.56 -10.56
C SER A 90 -3.27 -10.07 -10.26
N ARG A 91 -3.13 -9.61 -9.00
CA ARG A 91 -3.47 -8.26 -8.58
C ARG A 91 -2.31 -7.45 -7.99
N ALA A 92 -1.27 -8.11 -7.51
CA ALA A 92 -0.22 -7.49 -6.68
C ALA A 92 1.10 -7.25 -7.40
N VAL A 93 1.17 -7.49 -8.72
CA VAL A 93 2.37 -7.24 -9.52
C VAL A 93 2.63 -5.74 -9.60
N PRO A 94 3.79 -5.25 -9.12
CA PRO A 94 4.13 -3.83 -9.20
C PRO A 94 4.54 -3.44 -10.61
N ASP A 95 4.17 -2.23 -11.05
CA ASP A 95 4.74 -1.62 -12.24
C ASP A 95 6.20 -1.16 -11.99
N LYS A 96 6.82 -0.53 -13.01
CA LYS A 96 8.22 -0.10 -12.91
C LYS A 96 8.47 0.90 -11.77
N TRP A 97 7.57 1.86 -11.59
CA TRP A 97 7.68 2.86 -10.53
C TRP A 97 7.40 2.24 -9.15
N GLU A 98 6.33 1.48 -9.01
CA GLU A 98 5.99 0.78 -7.77
C GLU A 98 7.11 -0.15 -7.31
N ARG A 99 7.74 -0.85 -8.25
CA ARG A 99 8.90 -1.71 -7.96
C ARG A 99 10.08 -0.91 -7.40
N ALA A 100 10.40 0.23 -8.01
CA ALA A 100 11.47 1.09 -7.55
C ALA A 100 11.20 1.63 -6.14
N VAL A 101 9.95 2.07 -5.87
CA VAL A 101 9.54 2.55 -4.54
C VAL A 101 9.56 1.42 -3.50
N LEU A 102 9.11 0.20 -3.84
CA LEU A 102 9.20 -0.96 -2.94
C LEU A 102 10.66 -1.30 -2.58
N GLN A 103 11.58 -1.26 -3.55
CA GLN A 103 13.01 -1.47 -3.30
C GLN A 103 13.61 -0.37 -2.40
N GLN A 104 13.17 0.88 -2.58
CA GLN A 104 13.55 1.97 -1.68
C GLN A 104 13.04 1.71 -0.25
N PHE A 105 11.79 1.30 -0.10
CA PHE A 105 11.22 0.96 1.21
C PHE A 105 11.97 -0.18 1.90
N ASP A 106 12.33 -1.24 1.16
CA ASP A 106 13.15 -2.35 1.68
C ASP A 106 14.52 -1.84 2.16
N THR A 107 15.15 -0.94 1.40
CA THR A 107 16.45 -0.36 1.78
C THR A 107 16.34 0.50 3.04
N SER A 108 15.32 1.36 3.14
CA SER A 108 15.05 2.18 4.31
C SER A 108 14.76 1.34 5.56
N ALA A 109 13.92 0.32 5.42
CA ALA A 109 13.63 -0.60 6.52
C ALA A 109 14.86 -1.39 6.97
N ALA A 110 15.71 -1.83 6.05
CA ALA A 110 16.98 -2.49 6.37
C ALA A 110 17.99 -1.55 7.07
N ALA A 111 17.90 -0.24 6.83
CA ALA A 111 18.65 0.80 7.53
C ALA A 111 18.07 1.16 8.92
N GLY A 112 16.96 0.54 9.33
CA GLY A 112 16.33 0.71 10.64
C GLY A 112 15.18 1.71 10.69
N GLU A 113 14.72 2.24 9.55
CA GLU A 113 13.51 3.06 9.52
C GLU A 113 12.27 2.18 9.79
N ASN A 114 11.28 2.74 10.48
CA ASN A 114 10.03 2.01 10.71
C ASN A 114 9.23 1.90 9.41
N PRO A 115 8.95 0.70 8.89
CA PRO A 115 8.21 0.53 7.64
C PRO A 115 6.84 1.21 7.63
N MET A 116 6.19 1.34 8.78
CA MET A 116 4.86 1.95 8.87
C MET A 116 4.86 3.46 8.56
N ASP A 117 6.03 4.11 8.64
CA ASP A 117 6.20 5.54 8.37
C ASP A 117 6.65 5.81 6.92
N LEU A 118 7.07 4.77 6.19
CA LEU A 118 7.59 4.89 4.83
C LEU A 118 6.46 5.15 3.82
N HIS A 119 6.57 6.26 3.11
CA HIS A 119 5.63 6.62 2.05
C HIS A 119 6.31 7.50 1.00
N VAL A 120 5.79 7.46 -0.21
CA VAL A 120 6.21 8.32 -1.34
C VAL A 120 4.97 8.82 -2.04
N GLY A 121 4.94 10.12 -2.36
CA GLY A 121 3.90 10.73 -3.19
C GLY A 121 4.52 11.66 -4.22
N GLU A 122 4.16 11.50 -5.50
CA GLU A 122 4.67 12.34 -6.58
C GLU A 122 3.67 12.52 -7.72
N LEU A 123 3.80 13.64 -8.42
CA LEU A 123 3.06 13.92 -9.64
C LEU A 123 3.89 13.46 -10.86
N GLN A 124 3.36 12.52 -11.63
CA GLN A 124 3.94 12.03 -12.88
C GLN A 124 3.08 12.50 -14.07
N GLY A 125 3.48 13.59 -14.70
CA GLY A 125 2.66 14.26 -15.73
C GLY A 125 1.33 14.75 -15.12
N THR A 126 0.22 14.16 -15.56
CA THR A 126 -1.14 14.47 -15.07
C THR A 126 -1.67 13.41 -14.07
N ARG A 127 -0.83 12.52 -13.59
CA ARG A 127 -1.22 11.48 -12.63
C ARG A 127 -0.48 11.66 -11.32
N TYR A 128 -1.20 11.86 -10.23
CA TYR A 128 -0.62 11.77 -8.90
C TYR A 128 -0.57 10.32 -8.44
N ARG A 129 0.57 9.90 -7.92
CA ARG A 129 0.80 8.56 -7.39
C ARG A 129 1.25 8.63 -5.95
N TYR A 130 0.77 7.70 -5.14
CA TYR A 130 1.13 7.59 -3.74
C TYR A 130 1.31 6.12 -3.35
N MET A 131 2.34 5.84 -2.57
CA MET A 131 2.53 4.53 -1.96
C MET A 131 2.82 4.68 -0.47
N GLN A 132 2.25 3.79 0.33
CA GLN A 132 2.60 3.63 1.74
C GLN A 132 2.94 2.19 2.03
N ALA A 133 4.11 1.97 2.66
CA ALA A 133 4.59 0.65 2.99
C ALA A 133 3.68 -0.05 4.02
N GLN A 134 3.65 -1.37 3.93
CA GLN A 134 3.04 -2.27 4.91
C GLN A 134 4.15 -3.06 5.58
N GLY A 135 4.45 -2.71 6.82
CA GLY A 135 5.43 -3.44 7.64
C GLY A 135 4.92 -4.80 8.09
N VAL A 136 5.85 -5.73 8.30
CA VAL A 136 5.57 -7.04 8.89
C VAL A 136 5.50 -6.91 10.40
N GLU A 137 4.31 -7.09 10.97
CA GLU A 137 4.05 -7.21 12.41
C GLU A 137 4.06 -8.69 12.84
N ALA A 138 4.10 -8.96 14.14
CA ALA A 138 4.15 -10.33 14.68
C ALA A 138 2.98 -11.20 14.19
N ILE A 139 1.77 -10.65 14.11
CA ILE A 139 0.59 -11.35 13.59
C ILE A 139 0.74 -11.76 12.11
N CYS A 140 1.50 -11.00 11.33
CA CYS A 140 1.71 -11.28 9.91
C CYS A 140 2.53 -12.55 9.68
N LEU A 141 3.44 -12.89 10.62
CA LEU A 141 4.33 -14.04 10.52
C LEU A 141 3.60 -15.38 10.54
N THR A 142 2.37 -15.42 11.06
CA THR A 142 1.53 -16.63 11.05
C THR A 142 1.28 -17.16 9.62
N CYS A 143 1.18 -16.24 8.63
CA CYS A 143 0.90 -16.59 7.22
C CYS A 143 2.00 -16.10 6.26
N HIS A 144 2.93 -15.28 6.72
CA HIS A 144 4.00 -14.71 5.90
C HIS A 144 5.41 -15.03 6.39
N GLY A 145 5.53 -15.70 7.55
CA GLY A 145 6.81 -16.06 8.17
C GLY A 145 7.56 -17.19 7.47
N GLN A 146 8.68 -17.55 8.07
CA GLN A 146 9.55 -18.64 7.57
C GLN A 146 9.02 -20.02 7.95
N ASN A 147 8.38 -20.16 9.12
CA ASN A 147 7.93 -21.45 9.66
C ASN A 147 6.41 -21.50 9.66
N LEU A 148 5.82 -21.91 8.54
CA LEU A 148 4.38 -22.05 8.39
C LEU A 148 3.94 -23.46 8.80
N SER A 149 2.78 -23.56 9.48
CA SER A 149 2.17 -24.86 9.76
C SER A 149 1.57 -25.47 8.49
N GLN A 150 1.48 -26.83 8.44
CA GLN A 150 0.94 -27.51 7.27
C GLN A 150 -0.46 -27.02 6.87
N PRO A 151 -1.43 -26.80 7.79
CA PRO A 151 -2.74 -26.26 7.42
C PRO A 151 -2.67 -24.87 6.76
N VAL A 152 -1.70 -24.02 7.13
CA VAL A 152 -1.47 -22.73 6.49
C VAL A 152 -0.95 -22.92 5.07
N ILE A 153 0.02 -23.82 4.87
CA ILE A 153 0.57 -24.15 3.55
C ILE A 153 -0.53 -24.64 2.62
N ASP A 154 -1.36 -25.58 3.09
CA ASP A 154 -2.46 -26.15 2.30
C ASP A 154 -3.48 -25.08 1.90
N ALA A 155 -3.85 -24.20 2.84
CA ALA A 155 -4.75 -23.08 2.56
C ALA A 155 -4.13 -22.07 1.57
N LEU A 156 -2.83 -21.78 1.69
CA LEU A 156 -2.13 -20.93 0.73
C LEU A 156 -2.13 -21.52 -0.67
N GLN A 157 -1.86 -22.81 -0.81
CA GLN A 157 -1.92 -23.50 -2.11
C GLN A 157 -3.33 -23.45 -2.71
N GLN A 158 -4.37 -23.59 -1.89
CA GLN A 158 -5.76 -23.53 -2.35
C GLN A 158 -6.16 -22.15 -2.86
N TYR A 159 -5.84 -21.07 -2.10
CA TYR A 159 -6.29 -19.71 -2.39
C TYR A 159 -5.31 -18.90 -3.24
N TYR A 160 -4.05 -19.26 -3.23
CA TYR A 160 -2.95 -18.54 -3.87
C TYR A 160 -1.89 -19.52 -4.41
N PRO A 161 -2.19 -20.27 -5.46
CA PRO A 161 -1.28 -21.31 -6.00
C PRO A 161 0.09 -20.73 -6.41
N ASP A 162 0.16 -19.47 -6.77
CA ASP A 162 1.38 -18.75 -7.17
C ASP A 162 1.93 -17.85 -6.04
N ASP A 163 1.67 -18.20 -4.76
CA ASP A 163 2.12 -17.39 -3.61
C ASP A 163 3.65 -17.36 -3.50
N MET A 164 4.19 -16.16 -3.48
CA MET A 164 5.61 -15.90 -3.23
C MET A 164 5.85 -15.20 -1.88
N ALA A 165 4.81 -14.93 -1.10
CA ALA A 165 4.84 -14.02 0.03
C ALA A 165 5.05 -14.74 1.37
N THR A 166 6.08 -15.57 1.45
CA THR A 166 6.52 -16.26 2.67
C THR A 166 7.98 -15.97 2.98
N GLY A 167 8.47 -16.37 4.14
CA GLY A 167 9.88 -16.18 4.52
C GLY A 167 10.18 -14.82 5.16
N TYR A 168 9.18 -13.99 5.42
CA TYR A 168 9.37 -12.68 6.03
C TYR A 168 9.78 -12.74 7.49
N GLN A 169 10.44 -11.68 7.94
CA GLN A 169 10.81 -11.41 9.33
C GLN A 169 10.13 -10.13 9.82
N LEU A 170 10.07 -9.99 11.14
CA LEU A 170 9.52 -8.79 11.80
C LEU A 170 10.26 -7.53 11.32
N GLY A 171 9.52 -6.48 11.04
CA GLY A 171 10.07 -5.19 10.61
C GLY A 171 10.45 -5.10 9.13
N GLN A 172 10.34 -6.17 8.34
CA GLN A 172 10.51 -6.09 6.88
C GLN A 172 9.28 -5.46 6.22
N VAL A 173 9.44 -5.01 4.98
CA VAL A 173 8.34 -4.50 4.16
C VAL A 173 7.63 -5.66 3.46
N ARG A 174 6.35 -5.89 3.80
CA ARG A 174 5.52 -6.91 3.16
C ARG A 174 5.08 -6.50 1.75
N GLY A 175 5.01 -5.22 1.50
CA GLY A 175 4.51 -4.60 0.29
C GLY A 175 4.04 -3.19 0.56
N ALA A 176 3.16 -2.67 -0.28
CA ALA A 176 2.59 -1.34 -0.11
C ALA A 176 1.11 -1.29 -0.55
N ILE A 177 0.38 -0.31 -0.01
CA ILE A 177 -0.86 0.17 -0.61
C ILE A 177 -0.46 1.24 -1.61
N SER A 178 -0.81 1.04 -2.87
CA SER A 178 -0.52 1.94 -3.98
C SER A 178 -1.81 2.61 -4.45
N LEU A 179 -1.76 3.91 -4.57
CA LEU A 179 -2.86 4.75 -4.98
C LEU A 179 -2.46 5.62 -6.17
N SER A 180 -3.38 5.83 -7.10
CA SER A 180 -3.17 6.81 -8.18
C SER A 180 -4.46 7.51 -8.56
N ARG A 181 -4.35 8.78 -8.95
CA ARG A 181 -5.46 9.62 -9.41
C ARG A 181 -5.05 10.42 -10.63
N GLN A 182 -5.90 10.45 -11.63
CA GLN A 182 -5.76 11.34 -12.78
C GLN A 182 -6.20 12.75 -12.38
N MET A 183 -5.37 13.75 -12.75
CA MET A 183 -5.63 15.16 -12.45
C MET A 183 -6.41 15.81 -13.58
#